data_3a26a70dff871727bb0bab591f1ebf60
#
_entry.id   3a26a70dff871727bb0bab591f1ebf60
#
_cell.length_a   1.000
_cell.length_b   1.000
_cell.length_c   1.000
_cell.angle_alpha   90.00
_cell.angle_beta   90.00
_cell.angle_gamma   90.00
#
_symmetry.space_group_name_H-M   'P 1'
#
loop_
_entity.id
_entity.type
_entity.pdbx_description
1 polymer ?
#
loop_
_entity_poly.entity_id
_entity_poly.type
_entity_poly.pdbx_seq_one_letter_code
_entity_poly.pdbx_strand_id
1 'polypeptide(L)'
;MIILVLLLSFTLSFAVCPNHCNGNGFCNEYDQCTCKVGVDGHPQWIGADCSKRTCPMSHAWIGTVVSANDVHPYVECSNKGTCDREVGVCMCYENYEGLACEKTVCPNDCNNRGICYNSKQIAEEAGATYDTPWDAEKNMGCICDAGFRGYDCGLIECPSGPDVMHGFGNEAGRDCSGRGICDYTSGNCNCFTGYYGAACSYQMANLFF
;
A
#
# COMPACT_ATOMS: atom_id res chain seq x y z
N MET A 1 -19.02 -84.86 10.53
CA MET A 1 -19.58 -83.61 9.98
C MET A 1 -18.84 -82.46 10.69
N ILE A 2 -17.78 -81.91 10.09
CA ILE A 2 -16.90 -80.87 10.67
C ILE A 2 -17.44 -79.55 10.20
N ILE A 3 -18.00 -78.73 11.09
CA ILE A 3 -18.48 -77.39 10.82
C ILE A 3 -17.26 -76.49 10.84
N LEU A 4 -16.85 -76.03 9.66
CA LEU A 4 -15.80 -75.04 9.48
C LEU A 4 -16.38 -73.63 9.79
N VAL A 5 -16.10 -73.08 10.95
CA VAL A 5 -16.47 -71.71 11.32
C VAL A 5 -15.47 -70.76 10.67
N LEU A 6 -15.87 -70.12 9.58
CA LEU A 6 -15.14 -69.02 8.96
C LEU A 6 -15.26 -67.78 9.86
N LEU A 7 -14.22 -67.49 10.67
CA LEU A 7 -14.06 -66.21 11.33
C LEU A 7 -13.68 -65.16 10.30
N LEU A 8 -14.67 -64.40 9.83
CA LEU A 8 -14.45 -63.15 9.08
C LEU A 8 -13.84 -62.14 10.06
N SER A 9 -12.52 -61.98 10.02
CA SER A 9 -11.84 -60.85 10.65
C SER A 9 -12.16 -59.59 9.87
N PHE A 10 -13.13 -58.79 10.34
CA PHE A 10 -13.30 -57.42 9.93
C PHE A 10 -12.11 -56.63 10.46
N THR A 11 -11.13 -56.36 9.61
CA THR A 11 -10.14 -55.30 9.87
C THR A 11 -10.85 -53.97 9.76
N LEU A 12 -11.20 -53.35 10.89
CA LEU A 12 -11.57 -51.93 10.91
C LEU A 12 -10.35 -51.15 10.41
N SER A 13 -10.36 -50.77 9.16
CA SER A 13 -9.42 -49.79 8.65
C SER A 13 -9.83 -48.43 9.23
N PHE A 14 -9.12 -48.00 10.26
CA PHE A 14 -9.29 -46.64 10.73
C PHE A 14 -8.69 -45.69 9.66
N ALA A 15 -9.48 -44.74 9.19
CA ALA A 15 -9.03 -43.68 8.32
C ALA A 15 -7.80 -43.00 8.96
N VAL A 16 -6.65 -43.06 8.31
CA VAL A 16 -5.40 -42.50 8.80
C VAL A 16 -4.98 -41.34 7.91
N CYS A 17 -5.51 -40.19 8.21
CA CYS A 17 -5.10 -38.98 7.52
C CYS A 17 -3.61 -38.65 7.74
N PRO A 18 -2.94 -38.03 6.74
CA PRO A 18 -1.56 -37.61 6.87
C PRO A 18 -1.34 -36.76 8.13
N ASN A 19 -0.35 -37.18 8.96
CA ASN A 19 0.03 -36.52 10.21
C ASN A 19 -1.15 -36.16 11.15
N HIS A 20 -2.25 -36.92 11.10
CA HIS A 20 -3.49 -36.66 11.85
C HIS A 20 -3.99 -35.22 11.62
N CYS A 21 -3.83 -34.69 10.40
CA CYS A 21 -4.14 -33.31 10.00
C CYS A 21 -3.46 -32.26 10.89
N ASN A 22 -2.35 -32.58 11.53
CA ASN A 22 -1.61 -31.74 12.48
C ASN A 22 -2.48 -31.09 13.58
N GLY A 23 -3.67 -31.67 13.89
CA GLY A 23 -4.63 -31.06 14.80
C GLY A 23 -5.33 -29.81 14.24
N ASN A 24 -5.04 -29.42 12.99
CA ASN A 24 -5.55 -28.23 12.32
C ASN A 24 -6.66 -28.53 11.30
N GLY A 25 -7.17 -29.77 11.31
CA GLY A 25 -8.22 -30.22 10.41
C GLY A 25 -8.94 -31.44 10.94
N PHE A 26 -9.86 -31.96 10.13
CA PHE A 26 -10.62 -33.16 10.37
C PHE A 26 -10.34 -34.18 9.27
N CYS A 27 -10.16 -35.43 9.66
CA CYS A 27 -10.01 -36.54 8.73
C CYS A 27 -11.38 -36.94 8.17
N ASN A 28 -11.53 -36.97 6.87
CA ASN A 28 -12.76 -37.42 6.21
C ASN A 28 -12.71 -38.96 5.93
N GLU A 29 -13.79 -39.50 5.40
CA GLU A 29 -13.95 -40.93 5.07
C GLU A 29 -13.04 -41.42 3.94
N TYR A 30 -12.38 -40.50 3.21
CA TYR A 30 -11.45 -40.78 2.10
C TYR A 30 -9.98 -40.62 2.51
N ASP A 31 -9.66 -40.61 3.79
CA ASP A 31 -8.31 -40.38 4.33
C ASP A 31 -7.71 -39.03 3.93
N GLN A 32 -8.55 -38.01 3.73
CA GLN A 32 -8.14 -36.65 3.38
C GLN A 32 -8.41 -35.70 4.53
N CYS A 33 -7.48 -34.75 4.75
CA CYS A 33 -7.66 -33.71 5.74
C CYS A 33 -8.52 -32.56 5.17
N THR A 34 -9.59 -32.23 5.87
CA THR A 34 -10.32 -30.97 5.72
C THR A 34 -9.81 -29.98 6.74
N CYS A 35 -9.07 -28.96 6.29
CA CYS A 35 -8.44 -28.00 7.18
C CYS A 35 -9.44 -27.04 7.80
N LYS A 36 -9.14 -26.56 9.02
CA LYS A 36 -9.98 -25.60 9.73
C LYS A 36 -10.06 -24.26 8.96
N VAL A 37 -11.26 -23.72 8.93
CA VAL A 37 -11.53 -22.38 8.41
C VAL A 37 -11.68 -21.36 9.55
N GLY A 38 -11.33 -20.11 9.27
CA GLY A 38 -11.51 -19.01 10.20
C GLY A 38 -12.96 -18.55 10.30
N VAL A 39 -13.18 -17.58 11.17
CA VAL A 39 -14.50 -16.95 11.33
C VAL A 39 -14.93 -16.16 10.09
N ASP A 40 -13.98 -15.80 9.24
CA ASP A 40 -14.13 -15.12 7.96
C ASP A 40 -14.49 -16.07 6.80
N GLY A 41 -14.56 -17.39 7.08
CA GLY A 41 -14.84 -18.42 6.08
C GLY A 41 -13.64 -18.83 5.22
N HIS A 42 -12.45 -18.24 5.43
CA HIS A 42 -11.24 -18.60 4.71
C HIS A 42 -10.46 -19.69 5.46
N PRO A 43 -9.81 -20.63 4.74
CA PRO A 43 -8.98 -21.65 5.38
C PRO A 43 -7.84 -20.98 6.15
N GLN A 44 -7.62 -21.34 7.40
CA GLN A 44 -6.48 -20.89 8.20
C GLN A 44 -5.25 -21.77 7.97
N TRP A 45 -5.48 -22.97 7.48
CA TRP A 45 -4.46 -23.97 7.21
C TRP A 45 -4.70 -24.62 5.87
N ILE A 46 -3.63 -25.00 5.19
CA ILE A 46 -3.64 -25.66 3.88
C ILE A 46 -2.59 -26.77 3.83
N GLY A 47 -2.59 -27.49 2.72
CA GLY A 47 -1.73 -28.66 2.51
C GLY A 47 -2.48 -29.96 2.78
N ALA A 48 -1.93 -31.07 2.31
CA ALA A 48 -2.55 -32.38 2.44
C ALA A 48 -2.76 -32.83 3.90
N ASP A 49 -1.98 -32.28 4.82
CA ASP A 49 -1.97 -32.57 6.24
C ASP A 49 -2.29 -31.34 7.12
N CYS A 50 -2.75 -30.23 6.52
CA CYS A 50 -3.02 -28.97 7.22
C CYS A 50 -1.83 -28.44 8.04
N SER A 51 -0.61 -28.64 7.57
CA SER A 51 0.60 -28.18 8.26
C SER A 51 0.97 -26.73 7.92
N LYS A 52 0.50 -26.22 6.78
CA LYS A 52 0.88 -24.90 6.27
C LYS A 52 -0.17 -23.86 6.61
N ARG A 53 0.26 -22.70 7.07
CA ARG A 53 -0.63 -21.56 7.34
C ARG A 53 -1.00 -20.84 6.05
N THR A 54 -2.18 -20.24 6.02
CA THR A 54 -2.54 -19.21 5.05
C THR A 54 -2.07 -17.85 5.55
N CYS A 55 -1.87 -16.93 4.61
CA CYS A 55 -1.51 -15.55 4.91
C CYS A 55 -2.73 -14.63 4.82
N PRO A 56 -2.65 -13.42 5.39
CA PRO A 56 -3.67 -12.41 5.24
C PRO A 56 -4.00 -12.13 3.77
N MET A 57 -5.27 -11.87 3.50
CA MET A 57 -5.80 -11.65 2.17
C MET A 57 -6.33 -10.23 2.03
N SER A 58 -6.25 -9.66 0.84
CA SER A 58 -6.92 -8.43 0.47
C SER A 58 -7.13 -8.39 -1.05
N HIS A 59 -7.76 -7.32 -1.55
CA HIS A 59 -7.95 -7.13 -2.99
C HIS A 59 -6.61 -7.05 -3.72
N ALA A 60 -6.48 -7.83 -4.77
CA ALA A 60 -5.26 -7.89 -5.58
C ALA A 60 -4.96 -6.55 -6.25
N TRP A 61 -3.70 -6.15 -6.22
CA TRP A 61 -3.21 -5.02 -7.04
C TRP A 61 -3.22 -5.37 -8.53
N ILE A 62 -2.87 -6.61 -8.83
CA ILE A 62 -2.85 -7.17 -10.18
C ILE A 62 -3.43 -8.57 -10.08
N GLY A 63 -4.42 -8.87 -10.90
CA GLY A 63 -5.05 -10.17 -10.94
C GLY A 63 -5.69 -10.45 -12.28
N THR A 64 -6.10 -11.72 -12.49
CA THR A 64 -6.92 -12.07 -13.63
C THR A 64 -8.33 -11.57 -13.38
N VAL A 65 -8.90 -10.85 -14.32
CA VAL A 65 -10.29 -10.41 -14.27
C VAL A 65 -11.20 -11.63 -14.21
N VAL A 66 -11.92 -11.79 -13.11
CA VAL A 66 -12.83 -12.94 -12.91
C VAL A 66 -14.21 -12.65 -13.50
N SER A 67 -14.65 -11.39 -13.42
CA SER A 67 -15.89 -10.92 -14.02
C SER A 67 -15.81 -9.42 -14.32
N ALA A 68 -16.79 -8.89 -15.04
CA ALA A 68 -16.87 -7.47 -15.37
C ALA A 68 -16.87 -6.56 -14.12
N ASN A 69 -17.30 -7.09 -12.97
CA ASN A 69 -17.42 -6.36 -11.72
C ASN A 69 -16.38 -6.81 -10.66
N ASP A 70 -15.49 -7.75 -11.00
CA ASP A 70 -14.47 -8.27 -10.10
C ASP A 70 -13.12 -8.30 -10.83
N VAL A 71 -12.52 -7.13 -10.92
CA VAL A 71 -11.19 -6.89 -11.51
C VAL A 71 -10.06 -7.00 -10.50
N HIS A 72 -10.37 -6.97 -9.19
CA HIS A 72 -9.43 -7.07 -8.09
C HIS A 72 -9.84 -8.18 -7.12
N PRO A 73 -9.65 -9.46 -7.49
CA PRO A 73 -10.06 -10.59 -6.66
C PRO A 73 -9.38 -10.56 -5.28
N TYR A 74 -10.04 -11.14 -4.28
CA TYR A 74 -9.52 -11.25 -2.94
C TYR A 74 -8.50 -12.38 -2.87
N VAL A 75 -7.23 -12.06 -2.63
CA VAL A 75 -6.10 -12.99 -2.71
C VAL A 75 -5.09 -12.79 -1.58
N GLU A 76 -4.31 -13.84 -1.30
CA GLU A 76 -3.22 -13.75 -0.31
C GLU A 76 -2.19 -12.71 -0.71
N CYS A 77 -1.74 -11.95 0.29
CA CYS A 77 -0.72 -10.92 0.15
C CYS A 77 -0.99 -9.95 -1.01
N SER A 78 -2.28 -9.76 -1.40
CA SER A 78 -2.72 -8.86 -2.47
C SER A 78 -1.98 -9.02 -3.81
N ASN A 79 -1.35 -10.18 -4.07
CA ASN A 79 -0.40 -10.42 -5.17
C ASN A 79 0.81 -9.44 -5.16
N LYS A 80 1.14 -8.87 -3.99
CA LYS A 80 2.29 -7.96 -3.77
C LYS A 80 3.20 -8.40 -2.64
N GLY A 81 3.21 -9.69 -2.37
CA GLY A 81 4.09 -10.31 -1.40
C GLY A 81 4.14 -11.82 -1.55
N THR A 82 5.03 -12.44 -0.81
CA THR A 82 5.15 -13.89 -0.70
C THR A 82 4.67 -14.32 0.68
N CYS A 83 3.84 -15.35 0.72
CA CYS A 83 3.35 -15.90 1.99
C CYS A 83 4.40 -16.82 2.63
N ASP A 84 4.83 -16.50 3.83
CA ASP A 84 5.55 -17.42 4.69
C ASP A 84 4.56 -18.41 5.32
N ARG A 85 4.59 -19.64 4.85
CA ARG A 85 3.66 -20.69 5.23
C ARG A 85 3.91 -21.28 6.63
N GLU A 86 5.05 -21.01 7.24
CA GLU A 86 5.37 -21.50 8.58
C GLU A 86 4.70 -20.63 9.64
N VAL A 87 4.76 -19.32 9.46
CA VAL A 87 4.22 -18.36 10.41
C VAL A 87 2.90 -17.72 9.97
N GLY A 88 2.54 -17.79 8.68
CA GLY A 88 1.32 -17.21 8.14
C GLY A 88 1.40 -15.68 7.98
N VAL A 89 2.55 -15.16 7.60
CA VAL A 89 2.81 -13.73 7.43
C VAL A 89 3.19 -13.43 5.99
N CYS A 90 2.68 -12.32 5.45
CA CYS A 90 3.09 -11.84 4.13
C CYS A 90 4.44 -11.12 4.21
N MET A 91 5.39 -11.53 3.38
CA MET A 91 6.60 -10.77 3.08
C MET A 91 6.33 -9.91 1.86
N CYS A 92 6.09 -8.62 2.06
CA CYS A 92 5.73 -7.70 1.00
C CYS A 92 6.89 -7.42 0.06
N TYR A 93 6.58 -7.23 -1.22
CA TYR A 93 7.55 -6.73 -2.18
C TYR A 93 7.89 -5.27 -1.90
N GLU A 94 8.99 -4.79 -2.44
CA GLU A 94 9.42 -3.40 -2.32
C GLU A 94 8.29 -2.43 -2.69
N ASN A 95 8.16 -1.35 -1.91
CA ASN A 95 7.12 -0.33 -2.01
C ASN A 95 5.69 -0.77 -1.64
N TYR A 96 5.54 -1.93 -1.00
CA TYR A 96 4.26 -2.38 -0.46
C TYR A 96 4.36 -2.68 1.02
N GLU A 97 3.28 -2.42 1.76
CA GLU A 97 3.16 -2.65 3.19
C GLU A 97 1.74 -3.08 3.59
N GLY A 98 1.53 -3.24 4.89
CA GLY A 98 0.29 -3.75 5.45
C GLY A 98 0.35 -5.26 5.70
N LEU A 99 -0.64 -5.79 6.43
CA LEU A 99 -0.67 -7.20 6.81
C LEU A 99 -0.79 -8.13 5.60
N ALA A 100 -1.49 -7.69 4.57
CA ALA A 100 -1.70 -8.40 3.32
C ALA A 100 -1.01 -7.70 2.13
N CYS A 101 -0.02 -6.83 2.37
CA CYS A 101 0.64 -6.04 1.35
C CYS A 101 -0.35 -5.20 0.51
N GLU A 102 -1.40 -4.75 1.16
CA GLU A 102 -2.54 -4.06 0.55
C GLU A 102 -2.34 -2.56 0.37
N LYS A 103 -1.24 -1.99 0.90
CA LYS A 103 -0.94 -0.57 0.82
C LYS A 103 0.40 -0.32 0.14
N THR A 104 0.54 0.81 -0.54
CA THR A 104 1.86 1.32 -0.93
C THR A 104 2.51 2.03 0.26
N VAL A 105 3.85 2.08 0.29
CA VAL A 105 4.58 2.92 1.25
C VAL A 105 4.57 4.37 0.79
N CYS A 106 4.64 5.32 1.73
CA CYS A 106 4.87 6.70 1.36
C CYS A 106 6.29 6.90 0.82
N PRO A 107 6.46 7.67 -0.27
CA PRO A 107 7.77 7.92 -0.83
C PRO A 107 8.74 8.50 0.20
N ASN A 108 9.89 7.87 0.40
CA ASN A 108 10.95 8.29 1.33
C ASN A 108 10.46 8.68 2.73
N ASP A 109 9.37 8.03 3.24
CA ASP A 109 8.71 8.38 4.49
C ASP A 109 8.41 9.90 4.62
N CYS A 110 8.01 10.51 3.49
CA CYS A 110 7.80 11.95 3.35
C CYS A 110 9.01 12.78 3.81
N ASN A 111 10.22 12.24 3.81
CA ASN A 111 11.45 12.83 4.32
C ASN A 111 11.33 13.38 5.76
N ASN A 112 10.40 12.86 6.56
CA ASN A 112 10.02 13.42 7.89
C ASN A 112 9.61 14.90 7.83
N ARG A 113 9.02 15.34 6.71
CA ARG A 113 8.61 16.72 6.43
C ARG A 113 7.17 16.79 5.92
N GLY A 114 6.34 15.86 6.36
CA GLY A 114 4.95 15.73 5.99
C GLY A 114 4.29 14.51 6.61
N ILE A 115 3.02 14.36 6.36
CA ILE A 115 2.20 13.27 6.87
C ILE A 115 1.87 12.31 5.73
N CYS A 116 2.04 11.01 6.00
CA CYS A 116 1.66 9.95 5.08
C CYS A 116 0.15 9.69 5.17
N TYR A 117 -0.58 9.96 4.11
CA TYR A 117 -2.03 9.77 4.00
C TYR A 117 -2.38 8.84 2.84
N ASN A 118 -3.52 8.15 2.92
CA ASN A 118 -4.09 7.44 1.79
C ASN A 118 -4.84 8.41 0.84
N SER A 119 -5.14 7.94 -0.38
CA SER A 119 -5.81 8.78 -1.39
C SER A 119 -7.13 9.37 -0.92
N LYS A 120 -7.89 8.64 -0.10
CA LYS A 120 -9.13 9.13 0.51
C LYS A 120 -8.86 10.30 1.44
N GLN A 121 -7.92 10.16 2.37
CA GLN A 121 -7.54 11.22 3.30
C GLN A 121 -6.97 12.46 2.57
N ILE A 122 -6.15 12.25 1.52
CA ILE A 122 -5.62 13.35 0.69
C ILE A 122 -6.76 14.11 0.01
N ALA A 123 -7.78 13.38 -0.49
CA ALA A 123 -8.94 14.02 -1.09
C ALA A 123 -9.78 14.79 -0.05
N GLU A 124 -9.96 14.24 1.14
CA GLU A 124 -10.67 14.90 2.25
C GLU A 124 -9.99 16.22 2.66
N GLU A 125 -8.66 16.23 2.78
CA GLU A 125 -7.87 17.45 3.05
C GLU A 125 -8.00 18.50 1.94
N ALA A 126 -8.16 18.05 0.70
CA ALA A 126 -8.42 18.93 -0.45
C ALA A 126 -9.89 19.35 -0.60
N GLY A 127 -10.79 18.96 0.33
CA GLY A 127 -12.23 19.22 0.26
C GLY A 127 -12.94 18.43 -0.84
N ALA A 128 -12.35 17.32 -1.29
CA ALA A 128 -12.91 16.41 -2.28
C ALA A 128 -13.30 15.06 -1.66
N THR A 129 -13.96 14.20 -2.43
CA THR A 129 -14.38 12.87 -2.01
C THR A 129 -13.76 11.81 -2.91
N TYR A 130 -13.12 10.80 -2.30
CA TYR A 130 -12.52 9.65 -2.97
C TYR A 130 -12.76 8.37 -2.17
N ASP A 131 -14.05 8.00 -1.96
CA ASP A 131 -14.43 6.91 -1.05
C ASP A 131 -14.68 5.58 -1.75
N THR A 132 -15.14 5.62 -3.01
CA THR A 132 -15.65 4.44 -3.72
C THR A 132 -14.61 3.66 -4.52
N PRO A 133 -13.50 4.22 -5.01
CA PRO A 133 -12.49 3.43 -5.71
C PRO A 133 -11.86 2.37 -4.80
N TRP A 134 -11.59 1.18 -5.36
CA TRP A 134 -11.01 0.05 -4.63
C TRP A 134 -9.65 0.37 -3.99
N ASP A 135 -8.95 1.37 -4.49
CA ASP A 135 -7.62 1.81 -4.06
C ASP A 135 -7.65 3.03 -3.12
N ALA A 136 -8.83 3.53 -2.77
CA ALA A 136 -8.99 4.75 -1.95
C ALA A 136 -8.16 4.73 -0.65
N GLU A 137 -8.06 3.56 0.00
CA GLU A 137 -7.31 3.37 1.23
C GLU A 137 -5.95 2.66 1.02
N LYS A 138 -5.55 2.43 -0.23
CA LYS A 138 -4.38 1.62 -0.57
C LYS A 138 -3.20 2.42 -1.09
N ASN A 139 -3.46 3.41 -1.94
CA ASN A 139 -2.42 4.30 -2.43
C ASN A 139 -2.08 5.34 -1.37
N MET A 140 -0.82 5.35 -0.95
CA MET A 140 -0.30 6.28 0.06
C MET A 140 0.48 7.40 -0.62
N GLY A 141 0.40 8.59 -0.07
CA GLY A 141 1.09 9.79 -0.55
C GLY A 141 1.40 10.76 0.59
N CYS A 142 2.24 11.74 0.32
CA CYS A 142 2.66 12.71 1.31
C CYS A 142 1.87 14.01 1.20
N ILE A 143 1.35 14.49 2.33
CA ILE A 143 0.96 15.90 2.52
C ILE A 143 2.11 16.58 3.23
N CYS A 144 2.77 17.51 2.55
CA CYS A 144 3.98 18.15 3.07
C CYS A 144 3.66 19.22 4.11
N ASP A 145 4.54 19.33 5.09
CA ASP A 145 4.55 20.47 6.03
C ASP A 145 4.83 21.78 5.29
N ALA A 146 4.40 22.89 5.88
CA ALA A 146 4.63 24.22 5.31
C ALA A 146 6.13 24.48 5.04
N GLY A 147 6.44 24.95 3.86
CA GLY A 147 7.82 25.19 3.42
C GLY A 147 8.48 24.01 2.68
N PHE A 148 7.76 22.90 2.55
CA PHE A 148 8.23 21.71 1.81
C PHE A 148 7.24 21.36 0.69
N ARG A 149 7.76 20.71 -0.36
CA ARG A 149 6.98 20.28 -1.52
C ARG A 149 7.60 19.08 -2.23
N GLY A 150 6.95 18.66 -3.28
CA GLY A 150 7.34 17.47 -4.04
C GLY A 150 6.56 16.24 -3.59
N TYR A 151 6.69 15.14 -4.33
CA TYR A 151 5.94 13.91 -4.09
C TYR A 151 6.32 13.21 -2.77
N ASP A 152 7.52 13.52 -2.27
CA ASP A 152 8.09 12.95 -1.05
C ASP A 152 8.48 14.02 -0.01
N CYS A 153 8.05 15.30 -0.22
CA CYS A 153 8.40 16.44 0.62
C CYS A 153 9.92 16.70 0.72
N GLY A 154 10.69 16.23 -0.26
CA GLY A 154 12.15 16.40 -0.29
C GLY A 154 12.59 17.78 -0.73
N LEU A 155 11.73 18.54 -1.38
CA LEU A 155 12.02 19.87 -1.92
C LEU A 155 11.65 20.97 -0.93
N ILE A 156 12.47 22.02 -0.85
CA ILE A 156 12.23 23.21 -0.02
C ILE A 156 11.58 24.30 -0.85
N GLU A 157 10.49 24.86 -0.37
CA GLU A 157 9.82 25.97 -1.04
C GLU A 157 10.67 27.25 -1.01
N CYS A 158 10.69 27.98 -2.12
CA CYS A 158 11.30 29.30 -2.14
C CYS A 158 10.32 30.39 -1.66
N PRO A 159 10.84 31.51 -1.13
CA PRO A 159 10.02 32.67 -0.86
C PRO A 159 9.22 33.10 -2.09
N SER A 160 7.93 33.30 -1.89
CA SER A 160 6.99 33.67 -2.95
C SER A 160 6.57 35.12 -2.85
N GLY A 161 6.13 35.69 -3.94
CA GLY A 161 5.61 37.05 -4.02
C GLY A 161 4.71 37.24 -5.23
N PRO A 162 4.01 38.38 -5.31
CA PRO A 162 3.08 38.68 -6.40
C PRO A 162 3.77 38.70 -7.76
N ASP A 163 3.16 38.03 -8.74
CA ASP A 163 3.54 38.08 -10.14
C ASP A 163 2.42 38.74 -10.92
N VAL A 164 2.71 39.94 -11.48
CA VAL A 164 1.73 40.72 -12.21
C VAL A 164 1.28 40.07 -13.53
N MET A 165 2.06 39.11 -14.05
CA MET A 165 1.78 38.48 -15.34
C MET A 165 0.93 37.20 -15.18
N HIS A 166 1.08 36.48 -14.09
CA HIS A 166 0.51 35.15 -13.93
C HIS A 166 -0.28 34.95 -12.61
N GLY A 167 -0.48 36.04 -11.86
CA GLY A 167 -1.15 35.97 -10.57
C GLY A 167 -0.30 35.27 -9.50
N PHE A 168 -0.95 34.53 -8.65
CA PHE A 168 -0.28 33.85 -7.50
C PHE A 168 0.11 32.43 -7.86
N GLY A 169 1.31 32.00 -7.45
CA GLY A 169 1.83 30.66 -7.70
C GLY A 169 1.43 29.64 -6.64
N ASN A 170 1.54 30.00 -5.38
CA ASN A 170 1.12 29.23 -4.21
C ASN A 170 0.41 30.16 -3.21
N GLU A 171 0.24 29.80 -1.95
CA GLU A 171 -0.54 30.55 -0.98
C GLU A 171 -0.16 32.04 -0.87
N ALA A 172 1.14 32.35 -0.98
CA ALA A 172 1.67 33.70 -0.84
C ALA A 172 1.98 34.39 -2.18
N GLY A 173 1.80 33.69 -3.29
CA GLY A 173 2.14 34.17 -4.62
C GLY A 173 2.98 33.15 -5.40
N ARG A 174 3.72 33.67 -6.42
CA ARG A 174 4.58 32.82 -7.25
C ARG A 174 5.98 32.73 -6.68
N ASP A 175 6.59 31.53 -6.77
CA ASP A 175 8.00 31.32 -6.37
C ASP A 175 8.91 32.37 -6.98
N CYS A 176 9.76 32.97 -6.14
CA CYS A 176 10.68 34.04 -6.53
C CYS A 176 9.97 35.23 -7.27
N SER A 177 8.68 35.47 -7.00
CA SER A 177 7.83 36.49 -7.65
C SER A 177 7.79 36.38 -9.18
N GLY A 178 8.13 35.21 -9.75
CA GLY A 178 8.29 35.03 -11.19
C GLY A 178 9.49 35.78 -11.79
N ARG A 179 10.38 36.33 -10.97
CA ARG A 179 11.54 37.15 -11.34
C ARG A 179 12.88 36.51 -10.96
N GLY A 180 12.87 35.20 -10.78
CA GLY A 180 14.01 34.38 -10.47
C GLY A 180 13.68 32.91 -10.64
N ILE A 181 14.69 32.08 -10.45
CA ILE A 181 14.57 30.61 -10.46
C ILE A 181 14.74 30.12 -9.02
N CYS A 182 13.79 29.31 -8.57
CA CYS A 182 13.89 28.65 -7.27
C CYS A 182 14.89 27.51 -7.33
N ASP A 183 15.84 27.51 -6.43
CA ASP A 183 16.64 26.34 -6.10
C ASP A 183 15.91 25.55 -4.97
N TYR A 184 15.13 24.57 -5.35
CA TYR A 184 14.36 23.76 -4.41
C TYR A 184 15.21 22.87 -3.48
N THR A 185 16.53 22.78 -3.69
CA THR A 185 17.44 22.07 -2.78
C THR A 185 17.76 22.94 -1.57
N SER A 186 17.97 24.22 -1.78
CA SER A 186 18.33 25.19 -0.73
C SER A 186 17.17 26.08 -0.28
N GLY A 187 16.07 26.15 -1.03
CA GLY A 187 14.95 27.06 -0.80
C GLY A 187 15.28 28.52 -1.16
N ASN A 188 16.33 28.77 -1.96
CA ASN A 188 16.78 30.10 -2.29
C ASN A 188 16.37 30.51 -3.71
N CYS A 189 16.05 31.79 -3.87
CA CYS A 189 15.80 32.37 -5.18
C CYS A 189 17.07 32.88 -5.84
N ASN A 190 17.33 32.43 -7.07
CA ASN A 190 18.31 33.02 -7.96
C ASN A 190 17.63 34.09 -8.83
N CYS A 191 17.73 35.34 -8.44
CA CYS A 191 17.02 36.42 -9.11
C CYS A 191 17.59 36.71 -10.52
N PHE A 192 16.69 37.03 -11.46
CA PHE A 192 17.09 37.53 -12.76
C PHE A 192 17.75 38.93 -12.64
N THR A 193 18.59 39.26 -13.60
CA THR A 193 19.29 40.55 -13.65
C THR A 193 18.31 41.73 -13.51
N GLY A 194 18.59 42.65 -12.61
CA GLY A 194 17.76 43.77 -12.28
C GLY A 194 16.73 43.57 -11.18
N TYR A 195 16.64 42.36 -10.64
CA TYR A 195 15.79 42.04 -9.47
C TYR A 195 16.63 41.59 -8.28
N TYR A 196 16.12 41.80 -7.07
CA TYR A 196 16.81 41.43 -5.83
C TYR A 196 15.82 41.19 -4.67
N GLY A 197 16.37 40.78 -3.53
CA GLY A 197 15.61 40.40 -2.35
C GLY A 197 15.35 38.87 -2.27
N ALA A 198 14.95 38.38 -1.13
CA ALA A 198 14.78 36.94 -0.87
C ALA A 198 13.80 36.28 -1.88
N ALA A 199 12.72 36.99 -2.23
CA ALA A 199 11.72 36.54 -3.20
C ALA A 199 11.86 37.22 -4.56
N CYS A 200 12.99 37.87 -4.88
CA CYS A 200 13.19 38.64 -6.10
C CYS A 200 12.10 39.71 -6.35
N SER A 201 11.47 40.19 -5.29
CA SER A 201 10.32 41.09 -5.36
C SER A 201 10.68 42.54 -5.65
N TYR A 202 11.93 42.91 -5.44
CA TYR A 202 12.43 44.27 -5.64
C TYR A 202 13.12 44.40 -7.00
N GLN A 203 12.94 45.57 -7.66
CA GLN A 203 13.57 45.90 -8.91
C GLN A 203 14.62 47.00 -8.70
N MET A 204 15.80 46.84 -9.31
CA MET A 204 16.80 47.90 -9.34
C MET A 204 16.29 49.05 -10.17
N ALA A 205 16.30 50.27 -9.63
CA ALA A 205 16.07 51.43 -10.44
C ALA A 205 17.28 51.61 -11.38
N ASN A 206 17.09 51.31 -12.67
CA ASN A 206 18.10 51.68 -13.67
C ASN A 206 18.13 53.20 -13.76
N LEU A 207 19.08 53.81 -13.10
CA LEU A 207 19.46 55.16 -13.38
C LEU A 207 20.17 55.15 -14.76
N PHE A 208 19.43 55.36 -15.84
CA PHE A 208 20.04 55.67 -17.11
C PHE A 208 20.67 57.07 -16.98
N PHE A 209 21.98 57.10 -16.89
CA PHE A 209 22.77 58.28 -17.16
C PHE A 209 23.28 58.26 -18.59
#